data_b1969826e32ac5e285ad5d6883e79825
#
_entry.id   b1969826e32ac5e285ad5d6883e79825
#
_cell.length_a   1.000
_cell.length_b   1.000
_cell.length_c   1.000
_cell.angle_alpha   90.00
_cell.angle_beta   90.00
_cell.angle_gamma   90.00
#
_symmetry.space_group_name_H-M   'P 1'
#
loop_
_entity.id
_entity.type
_entity.pdbx_description
1 polymer ?
#
loop_
_entity_poly.entity_id
_entity_poly.type
_entity_poly.pdbx_seq_one_letter_code
_entity_poly.pdbx_strand_id
1 'polypeptide(L)'
;MRLKAQILGIKAEDFETEQISADDAQYTGRTELYIPEEMVKEFKKKGISTENLYQSDEEGNQFLPELHENEFVILTPDQSAKKTLLGRVSGNKVVPLAFKKSKPYGVSPRNVGQYFMQEALMTSAEEAPLVILKGMAGTAKTFYSLAVGMEKVYNNPTGEYRRVIVCRPNAQFDDDIGFLPGDEKEKIAPLMRPVIDNLEQILDSDEKRRYEDEEELGDKITEIFERGIIQTEAMNFIRGRSIARTYLIIDEAQNMTPNQVKGIITRAGQGTKIILLGDPQQIDKPFLDERTNGLSYAAKHMIDSSLCWQITLSAEECERSALAMDAIKRL
;
A
#
# COMPACT_ATOMS: atom_id res chain seq x y z
N MET A 1 12.16 21.68 -21.29
CA MET A 1 12.17 23.18 -21.19
C MET A 1 13.55 23.76 -21.07
N ARG A 2 14.47 23.18 -20.33
CA ARG A 2 15.86 23.63 -20.14
C ARG A 2 16.63 23.87 -21.45
N LEU A 3 16.56 22.91 -22.40
CA LEU A 3 17.16 23.07 -23.73
C LEU A 3 16.62 24.27 -24.51
N LYS A 4 15.30 24.53 -24.44
CA LYS A 4 14.72 25.72 -25.10
C LYS A 4 15.15 27.02 -24.44
N ALA A 5 15.28 27.03 -23.11
CA ALA A 5 15.78 28.20 -22.37
C ALA A 5 17.26 28.47 -22.67
N GLN A 6 18.10 27.42 -22.74
CA GLN A 6 19.51 27.55 -23.14
C GLN A 6 19.70 28.14 -24.54
N ILE A 7 18.86 27.67 -25.51
CA ILE A 7 18.89 28.25 -26.89
C ILE A 7 18.54 29.75 -26.91
N LEU A 8 17.70 30.18 -25.97
CA LEU A 8 17.29 31.58 -25.81
C LEU A 8 18.24 32.39 -24.91
N GLY A 9 19.34 31.80 -24.45
CA GLY A 9 20.29 32.45 -23.53
C GLY A 9 19.74 32.70 -22.13
N ILE A 10 18.65 32.05 -21.76
CA ILE A 10 18.02 32.17 -20.42
C ILE A 10 18.66 31.13 -19.49
N LYS A 11 19.16 31.59 -18.35
CA LYS A 11 19.66 30.72 -17.30
C LYS A 11 18.48 29.90 -16.73
N ALA A 12 18.46 28.61 -16.96
CA ALA A 12 17.44 27.71 -16.45
C ALA A 12 18.09 26.61 -15.60
N GLU A 13 17.61 26.43 -14.42
CA GLU A 13 17.97 25.35 -13.49
C GLU A 13 16.78 24.41 -13.33
N ASP A 14 17.05 23.13 -13.12
CA ASP A 14 15.99 22.18 -12.81
C ASP A 14 15.50 22.43 -11.38
N PHE A 15 14.19 22.35 -11.18
CA PHE A 15 13.59 22.50 -9.86
C PHE A 15 13.68 21.17 -9.13
N GLU A 16 14.73 20.97 -8.34
CA GLU A 16 15.09 19.68 -7.73
C GLU A 16 14.41 19.43 -6.36
N THR A 17 13.72 20.41 -5.78
CA THR A 17 13.22 20.32 -4.39
C THR A 17 12.10 19.30 -4.17
N GLU A 18 11.47 18.80 -5.23
CA GLU A 18 10.42 17.75 -5.13
C GLU A 18 10.85 16.42 -5.77
N GLN A 19 12.10 16.29 -6.23
CA GLN A 19 12.61 15.04 -6.79
C GLN A 19 13.27 14.18 -5.70
N ILE A 20 13.02 12.89 -5.75
CA ILE A 20 13.76 11.92 -4.94
C ILE A 20 15.06 11.52 -5.63
N SER A 21 16.12 11.22 -4.86
CA SER A 21 17.36 10.68 -5.41
C SER A 21 17.14 9.25 -5.91
N ALA A 22 18.05 8.77 -6.78
CA ALA A 22 18.00 7.38 -7.24
C ALA A 22 18.19 6.39 -6.09
N ASP A 23 19.01 6.74 -5.09
CA ASP A 23 19.28 5.89 -3.92
C ASP A 23 18.06 5.80 -3.00
N ASP A 24 17.33 6.90 -2.81
CA ASP A 24 16.09 6.93 -2.01
C ASP A 24 14.95 6.11 -2.65
N ALA A 25 14.96 5.97 -3.98
CA ALA A 25 13.99 5.14 -4.68
C ALA A 25 14.18 3.64 -4.41
N GLN A 26 15.33 3.22 -3.89
CA GLN A 26 15.67 1.82 -3.63
C GLN A 26 15.07 1.30 -2.31
N TYR A 27 14.67 2.17 -1.38
CA TYR A 27 14.08 1.72 -0.13
C TYR A 27 12.75 0.98 -0.36
N THR A 28 12.76 -0.29 -0.01
CA THR A 28 11.63 -1.21 -0.26
C THR A 28 10.70 -1.38 0.94
N GLY A 29 11.10 -0.91 2.12
CA GLY A 29 10.39 -1.15 3.38
C GLY A 29 10.58 -2.57 3.92
N ARG A 30 11.51 -3.36 3.34
CA ARG A 30 11.80 -4.72 3.79
C ARG A 30 13.26 -5.10 3.57
N THR A 31 13.78 -5.93 4.45
CA THR A 31 15.16 -6.39 4.48
C THR A 31 15.24 -7.88 4.82
N GLU A 32 16.25 -8.58 4.28
CA GLU A 32 16.54 -9.97 4.61
C GLU A 32 17.74 -10.03 5.57
N LEU A 33 17.57 -10.75 6.68
CA LEU A 33 18.60 -10.91 7.70
C LEU A 33 18.75 -12.36 8.13
N TYR A 34 19.91 -12.70 8.64
CA TYR A 34 20.16 -13.97 9.30
C TYR A 34 19.92 -13.87 10.80
N ILE A 35 19.44 -14.95 11.37
CA ILE A 35 19.20 -15.13 12.81
C ILE A 35 19.89 -16.42 13.29
N PRO A 36 20.64 -16.40 14.43
CA PRO A 36 21.15 -17.61 15.06
C PRO A 36 20.01 -18.62 15.36
N GLU A 37 20.20 -19.88 15.01
CA GLU A 37 19.17 -20.95 15.17
C GLU A 37 18.65 -21.04 16.61
N GLU A 38 19.53 -20.86 17.59
CA GLU A 38 19.18 -20.89 19.03
C GLU A 38 18.20 -19.77 19.43
N MET A 39 18.21 -18.63 18.73
CA MET A 39 17.36 -17.47 19.02
C MET A 39 15.97 -17.53 18.35
N VAL A 40 15.74 -18.47 17.47
CA VAL A 40 14.46 -18.64 16.76
C VAL A 40 13.28 -18.81 17.73
N LYS A 41 13.48 -19.56 18.82
CA LYS A 41 12.41 -19.77 19.83
C LYS A 41 12.09 -18.48 20.59
N GLU A 42 13.11 -17.70 20.89
CA GLU A 42 12.97 -16.41 21.57
C GLU A 42 12.26 -15.41 20.69
N PHE A 43 12.70 -15.28 19.42
CA PHE A 43 12.03 -14.43 18.43
C PHE A 43 10.52 -14.69 18.36
N LYS A 44 10.10 -15.96 18.23
CA LYS A 44 8.68 -16.32 18.14
C LYS A 44 7.85 -15.93 19.36
N LYS A 45 8.47 -15.75 20.52
CA LYS A 45 7.77 -15.40 21.76
C LYS A 45 7.69 -13.90 22.03
N LYS A 46 8.80 -13.18 21.86
CA LYS A 46 8.92 -11.78 22.31
C LYS A 46 9.75 -10.89 21.38
N GLY A 47 10.15 -11.38 20.22
CA GLY A 47 11.12 -10.71 19.36
C GLY A 47 12.53 -10.81 19.89
N ILE A 48 13.50 -10.25 19.18
CA ILE A 48 14.92 -10.24 19.52
C ILE A 48 15.54 -8.87 19.26
N SER A 49 16.66 -8.57 19.90
CA SER A 49 17.44 -7.36 19.62
C SER A 49 17.98 -7.39 18.21
N THR A 50 18.00 -6.24 17.54
CA THR A 50 18.61 -6.06 16.21
C THR A 50 20.09 -6.41 16.20
N GLU A 51 20.79 -6.21 17.33
CA GLU A 51 22.22 -6.55 17.50
C GLU A 51 22.53 -8.04 17.30
N ASN A 52 21.54 -8.92 17.43
CA ASN A 52 21.68 -10.37 17.23
C ASN A 52 21.41 -10.81 15.79
N LEU A 53 21.17 -9.87 14.89
CA LEU A 53 20.87 -10.11 13.48
C LEU A 53 22.02 -9.63 12.61
N TYR A 54 22.17 -10.23 11.43
CA TYR A 54 23.25 -9.86 10.53
C TYR A 54 22.88 -10.13 9.06
N GLN A 55 23.61 -9.48 8.17
CA GLN A 55 23.77 -9.87 6.78
C GLN A 55 25.19 -10.38 6.56
N SER A 56 25.40 -11.10 5.45
CA SER A 56 26.73 -11.49 5.01
C SER A 56 27.01 -10.88 3.64
N ASP A 57 28.19 -10.30 3.47
CA ASP A 57 28.68 -9.87 2.17
C ASP A 57 29.13 -11.06 1.31
N GLU A 58 29.59 -10.80 0.08
CA GLU A 58 30.08 -11.82 -0.86
C GLU A 58 31.34 -12.56 -0.34
N GLU A 59 32.08 -11.95 0.59
CA GLU A 59 33.26 -12.51 1.22
C GLU A 59 32.93 -13.33 2.48
N GLY A 60 31.66 -13.30 2.91
CA GLY A 60 31.17 -13.99 4.11
C GLY A 60 31.36 -13.21 5.42
N ASN A 61 31.76 -11.93 5.36
CA ASN A 61 31.85 -11.10 6.57
C ASN A 61 30.44 -10.74 7.03
N GLN A 62 30.19 -10.87 8.33
CA GLN A 62 28.91 -10.52 8.92
C GLN A 62 28.86 -9.05 9.32
N PHE A 63 27.77 -8.39 9.00
CA PHE A 63 27.49 -7.01 9.39
C PHE A 63 26.00 -6.80 9.67
N LEU A 64 25.66 -5.80 10.47
CA LEU A 64 24.29 -5.35 10.66
C LEU A 64 24.05 -4.17 9.70
N PRO A 65 23.09 -4.27 8.75
CA PRO A 65 22.71 -3.13 7.92
C PRO A 65 21.99 -2.07 8.77
N GLU A 66 21.93 -0.85 8.24
CA GLU A 66 21.05 0.18 8.78
C GLU A 66 19.59 -0.27 8.62
N LEU A 67 18.85 -0.28 9.73
CA LEU A 67 17.45 -0.68 9.79
C LEU A 67 16.58 0.53 10.14
N HIS A 68 15.47 0.66 9.45
CA HIS A 68 14.52 1.74 9.66
C HIS A 68 13.35 1.33 10.57
N GLU A 69 12.77 2.29 11.29
CA GLU A 69 11.60 2.03 12.12
C GLU A 69 10.44 1.52 11.24
N ASN A 70 9.76 0.47 11.71
CA ASN A 70 8.68 -0.24 11.01
C ASN A 70 9.10 -1.02 9.75
N GLU A 71 10.38 -1.13 9.44
CA GLU A 71 10.86 -1.96 8.33
C GLU A 71 10.51 -3.44 8.56
N PHE A 72 10.00 -4.09 7.53
CA PHE A 72 9.70 -5.51 7.59
C PHE A 72 10.95 -6.36 7.35
N VAL A 73 11.03 -7.49 8.05
CA VAL A 73 12.23 -8.32 8.05
C VAL A 73 11.87 -9.78 7.73
N ILE A 74 12.61 -10.34 6.78
CA ILE A 74 12.63 -11.77 6.49
C ILE A 74 13.84 -12.36 7.20
N LEU A 75 13.63 -13.16 8.24
CA LEU A 75 14.68 -13.79 9.02
C LEU A 75 14.93 -15.21 8.53
N THR A 76 16.16 -15.51 8.14
CA THR A 76 16.59 -16.84 7.77
C THR A 76 17.51 -17.40 8.87
N PRO A 77 17.13 -18.54 9.51
CA PRO A 77 18.02 -19.18 10.47
C PRO A 77 19.32 -19.64 9.80
N ASP A 78 20.47 -19.36 10.42
CA ASP A 78 21.81 -19.55 9.85
C ASP A 78 22.15 -21.02 9.58
N GLN A 79 21.56 -21.96 10.33
CA GLN A 79 21.78 -23.41 10.16
C GLN A 79 20.66 -24.11 9.34
N SER A 80 19.59 -23.43 9.00
CA SER A 80 18.42 -24.01 8.34
C SER A 80 17.74 -23.05 7.37
N ALA A 81 18.26 -22.95 6.16
CA ALA A 81 17.70 -22.10 5.09
C ALA A 81 16.24 -22.44 4.66
N LYS A 82 15.66 -23.53 5.17
CA LYS A 82 14.33 -24.02 4.76
C LYS A 82 13.14 -23.33 5.45
N LYS A 83 13.36 -22.55 6.51
CA LYS A 83 12.30 -21.94 7.30
C LYS A 83 12.57 -20.47 7.51
N THR A 84 11.92 -19.64 6.74
CA THR A 84 11.94 -18.19 6.96
C THR A 84 10.95 -17.78 8.05
N LEU A 85 11.31 -16.75 8.81
CA LEU A 85 10.47 -16.11 9.81
C LEU A 85 10.20 -14.67 9.37
N LEU A 86 9.04 -14.15 9.68
CA LEU A 86 8.65 -12.81 9.30
C LEU A 86 8.50 -11.95 10.54
N GLY A 87 9.07 -10.76 10.49
CA GLY A 87 9.02 -9.80 11.58
C GLY A 87 9.02 -8.36 11.10
N ARG A 88 9.04 -7.45 12.04
CA ARG A 88 9.09 -6.00 11.82
C ARG A 88 10.01 -5.36 12.84
N VAL A 89 10.76 -4.35 12.43
CA VAL A 89 11.58 -3.52 13.30
C VAL A 89 10.67 -2.66 14.18
N SER A 90 10.94 -2.66 15.47
CA SER A 90 10.26 -1.84 16.48
C SER A 90 11.29 -1.38 17.51
N GLY A 91 11.73 -0.14 17.39
CA GLY A 91 12.85 0.38 18.16
C GLY A 91 14.12 -0.43 17.90
N ASN A 92 14.72 -0.97 18.98
CA ASN A 92 15.94 -1.79 18.90
C ASN A 92 15.66 -3.30 18.77
N LYS A 93 14.46 -3.70 18.38
CA LYS A 93 14.06 -5.11 18.26
C LYS A 93 13.42 -5.41 16.92
N VAL A 94 13.49 -6.68 16.52
CA VAL A 94 12.62 -7.25 15.51
C VAL A 94 11.57 -8.10 16.21
N VAL A 95 10.30 -7.77 16.00
CA VAL A 95 9.15 -8.46 16.61
C VAL A 95 8.43 -9.33 15.55
N PRO A 96 7.85 -10.49 15.95
CA PRO A 96 7.09 -11.31 15.02
C PRO A 96 5.80 -10.60 14.59
N LEU A 97 5.29 -10.93 13.39
CA LEU A 97 4.03 -10.41 12.89
C LEU A 97 2.86 -10.86 13.78
N ALA A 98 2.01 -9.92 14.17
CA ALA A 98 0.85 -10.16 15.03
C ALA A 98 -0.33 -10.78 14.25
N PHE A 99 -0.52 -10.40 12.99
CA PHE A 99 -1.68 -10.78 12.18
C PHE A 99 -1.40 -11.91 11.19
N LYS A 100 -0.28 -12.63 11.33
CA LYS A 100 0.11 -13.72 10.42
C LYS A 100 -0.96 -14.80 10.20
N LYS A 101 -1.81 -15.05 11.20
CA LYS A 101 -2.87 -16.08 11.16
C LYS A 101 -4.26 -15.51 10.84
N SER A 102 -4.36 -14.19 10.72
CA SER A 102 -5.63 -13.53 10.41
C SER A 102 -6.04 -13.81 8.97
N LYS A 103 -7.34 -13.81 8.73
CA LYS A 103 -7.95 -13.97 7.42
C LYS A 103 -8.99 -12.88 7.23
N PRO A 104 -8.56 -11.64 6.96
CA PRO A 104 -9.51 -10.55 6.81
C PRO A 104 -10.48 -10.86 5.68
N TYR A 105 -11.77 -10.87 6.02
CA TYR A 105 -12.86 -11.25 5.13
C TYR A 105 -12.61 -12.58 4.38
N GLY A 106 -12.07 -13.59 5.06
CA GLY A 106 -11.73 -14.91 4.49
C GLY A 106 -10.43 -14.97 3.68
N VAL A 107 -9.83 -13.84 3.33
CA VAL A 107 -8.63 -13.77 2.50
C VAL A 107 -7.38 -14.21 3.26
N SER A 108 -6.56 -15.05 2.64
CA SER A 108 -5.30 -15.55 3.20
C SER A 108 -4.10 -15.13 2.35
N PRO A 109 -2.98 -14.72 2.98
CA PRO A 109 -1.75 -14.39 2.25
C PRO A 109 -1.18 -15.60 1.52
N ARG A 110 -0.67 -15.40 0.30
CA ARG A 110 -0.06 -16.42 -0.56
C ARG A 110 1.46 -16.29 -0.67
N ASN A 111 1.99 -15.08 -0.42
CA ASN A 111 3.42 -14.79 -0.49
C ASN A 111 3.85 -13.86 0.65
N VAL A 112 5.15 -13.63 0.79
CA VAL A 112 5.74 -12.84 1.89
C VAL A 112 5.24 -11.39 1.87
N GLY A 113 5.19 -10.76 0.71
CA GLY A 113 4.69 -9.38 0.58
C GLY A 113 3.25 -9.24 1.05
N GLN A 114 2.39 -10.22 0.78
CA GLN A 114 1.01 -10.22 1.26
C GLN A 114 0.91 -10.39 2.78
N TYR A 115 1.81 -11.16 3.42
CA TYR A 115 1.90 -11.18 4.89
C TYR A 115 2.27 -9.82 5.46
N PHE A 116 3.19 -9.11 4.85
CA PHE A 116 3.59 -7.76 5.28
C PHE A 116 2.47 -6.74 5.03
N MET A 117 1.80 -6.80 3.87
CA MET A 117 0.61 -5.97 3.61
C MET A 117 -0.47 -6.22 4.66
N GLN A 118 -0.79 -7.49 4.94
CA GLN A 118 -1.80 -7.85 5.93
C GLN A 118 -1.45 -7.28 7.30
N GLU A 119 -0.21 -7.41 7.74
CA GLU A 119 0.26 -6.85 9.01
C GLU A 119 0.05 -5.34 9.07
N ALA A 120 0.53 -4.60 8.05
CA ALA A 120 0.40 -3.15 8.00
C ALA A 120 -1.06 -2.68 7.94
N LEU A 121 -1.89 -3.35 7.15
CA LEU A 121 -3.30 -2.99 6.97
C LEU A 121 -4.15 -3.32 8.20
N MET A 122 -3.90 -4.48 8.85
CA MET A 122 -4.63 -4.93 10.04
C MET A 122 -4.27 -4.15 11.31
N THR A 123 -3.07 -3.62 11.40
CA THR A 123 -2.62 -2.78 12.53
C THR A 123 -3.53 -1.56 12.67
N SER A 124 -3.74 -1.09 13.90
CA SER A 124 -4.64 0.03 14.20
C SER A 124 -4.20 1.35 13.57
N ALA A 125 -5.13 2.32 13.47
CA ALA A 125 -4.81 3.68 13.05
C ALA A 125 -3.96 4.45 14.09
N GLU A 126 -3.84 3.97 15.31
CA GLU A 126 -2.98 4.58 16.33
C GLU A 126 -1.50 4.26 16.09
N GLU A 127 -1.21 3.02 15.67
CA GLU A 127 0.17 2.57 15.41
C GLU A 127 0.60 2.82 13.95
N ALA A 128 -0.28 2.58 12.99
CA ALA A 128 -0.01 2.70 11.56
C ALA A 128 -1.08 3.55 10.86
N PRO A 129 -1.17 4.86 11.17
CA PRO A 129 -2.14 5.74 10.53
C PRO A 129 -1.87 5.95 9.03
N LEU A 130 -0.64 5.77 8.58
CA LEU A 130 -0.24 5.83 7.18
C LEU A 130 0.38 4.51 6.74
N VAL A 131 -0.16 3.93 5.67
CA VAL A 131 0.40 2.75 5.01
C VAL A 131 0.69 3.08 3.55
N ILE A 132 1.88 2.76 3.07
CA ILE A 132 2.28 2.95 1.67
C ILE A 132 2.61 1.60 1.06
N LEU A 133 1.87 1.21 0.02
CA LEU A 133 2.05 -0.05 -0.70
C LEU A 133 2.45 0.25 -2.15
N LYS A 134 3.72 -0.02 -2.47
CA LYS A 134 4.26 0.10 -3.82
C LYS A 134 4.37 -1.29 -4.46
N GLY A 135 4.25 -1.36 -5.78
CA GLY A 135 4.48 -2.59 -6.53
C GLY A 135 3.69 -2.63 -7.83
N MET A 136 4.07 -3.56 -8.68
CA MET A 136 3.43 -3.75 -9.99
C MET A 136 1.94 -4.04 -9.86
N ALA A 137 1.18 -3.75 -10.93
CA ALA A 137 -0.20 -4.20 -11.03
C ALA A 137 -0.27 -5.74 -10.96
N GLY A 138 -1.29 -6.27 -10.28
CA GLY A 138 -1.45 -7.72 -10.05
C GLY A 138 -0.78 -8.25 -8.77
N THR A 139 -0.22 -7.39 -7.92
CA THR A 139 0.30 -7.77 -6.59
C THR A 139 -0.78 -7.73 -5.49
N ALA A 140 -2.06 -7.64 -5.87
CA ALA A 140 -3.24 -7.67 -5.00
C ALA A 140 -3.36 -6.53 -3.98
N LYS A 141 -2.70 -5.37 -4.19
CA LYS A 141 -2.72 -4.22 -3.25
C LYS A 141 -4.14 -3.74 -2.96
N THR A 142 -4.90 -3.42 -3.98
CA THR A 142 -6.29 -2.92 -3.87
C THR A 142 -7.20 -3.97 -3.28
N PHE A 143 -7.09 -5.23 -3.74
CA PHE A 143 -7.84 -6.37 -3.23
C PHE A 143 -7.65 -6.56 -1.71
N TYR A 144 -6.40 -6.65 -1.24
CA TYR A 144 -6.10 -6.80 0.19
C TYR A 144 -6.56 -5.60 1.02
N SER A 145 -6.36 -4.40 0.51
CA SER A 145 -6.78 -3.18 1.21
C SER A 145 -8.30 -3.12 1.38
N LEU A 146 -9.06 -3.52 0.37
CA LEU A 146 -10.52 -3.65 0.45
C LEU A 146 -10.94 -4.77 1.39
N ALA A 147 -10.33 -5.96 1.32
CA ALA A 147 -10.65 -7.08 2.21
C ALA A 147 -10.44 -6.71 3.69
N VAL A 148 -9.34 -6.05 4.03
CA VAL A 148 -9.08 -5.56 5.39
C VAL A 148 -10.05 -4.45 5.76
N GLY A 149 -10.34 -3.52 4.86
CA GLY A 149 -11.33 -2.47 5.09
C GLY A 149 -12.73 -3.04 5.40
N MET A 150 -13.16 -4.03 4.63
CA MET A 150 -14.42 -4.76 4.87
C MET A 150 -14.41 -5.49 6.21
N GLU A 151 -13.32 -6.15 6.56
CA GLU A 151 -13.17 -6.78 7.88
C GLU A 151 -13.35 -5.78 9.01
N LYS A 152 -12.65 -4.64 8.93
CA LYS A 152 -12.62 -3.61 9.97
C LYS A 152 -13.91 -2.81 10.11
N VAL A 153 -14.67 -2.63 9.03
CA VAL A 153 -15.90 -1.82 9.03
C VAL A 153 -17.16 -2.68 9.16
N TYR A 154 -17.18 -3.86 8.53
CA TYR A 154 -18.37 -4.69 8.45
C TYR A 154 -18.40 -5.81 9.49
N ASN A 155 -17.28 -6.52 9.68
CA ASN A 155 -17.19 -7.66 10.62
C ASN A 155 -16.69 -7.23 12.01
N ASN A 156 -16.02 -6.09 12.13
CA ASN A 156 -15.43 -5.66 13.41
C ASN A 156 -16.46 -4.99 14.31
N PRO A 157 -16.88 -5.62 15.40
CA PRO A 157 -17.84 -5.03 16.34
C PRO A 157 -17.31 -3.83 17.13
N THR A 158 -15.97 -3.62 17.17
CA THR A 158 -15.37 -2.51 17.92
C THR A 158 -15.63 -1.14 17.29
N GLY A 159 -15.98 -1.10 16.00
CA GLY A 159 -16.27 0.14 15.29
C GLY A 159 -15.08 1.11 15.22
N GLU A 160 -13.88 0.60 15.03
CA GLU A 160 -12.66 1.39 14.85
C GLU A 160 -12.82 2.42 13.74
N TYR A 161 -13.37 1.99 12.61
CA TYR A 161 -13.71 2.86 11.48
C TYR A 161 -15.21 2.86 11.25
N ARG A 162 -15.72 3.99 10.74
CA ARG A 162 -17.15 4.13 10.39
C ARG A 162 -17.45 3.66 8.98
N ARG A 163 -16.45 3.76 8.09
CA ARG A 163 -16.58 3.47 6.65
C ARG A 163 -15.22 3.27 6.00
N VAL A 164 -15.24 2.64 4.84
CA VAL A 164 -14.14 2.62 3.88
C VAL A 164 -14.42 3.71 2.84
N ILE A 165 -13.46 4.56 2.56
CA ILE A 165 -13.51 5.47 1.41
C ILE A 165 -12.45 5.01 0.43
N VAL A 166 -12.84 4.84 -0.83
CA VAL A 166 -11.91 4.57 -1.93
C VAL A 166 -11.86 5.80 -2.82
N CYS A 167 -10.65 6.29 -3.04
CA CYS A 167 -10.37 7.43 -3.89
C CYS A 167 -9.37 7.04 -4.95
N ARG A 168 -9.59 7.46 -6.18
CA ARG A 168 -8.68 7.24 -7.29
C ARG A 168 -8.40 8.57 -8.00
N PRO A 169 -7.14 9.05 -8.04
CA PRO A 169 -6.80 10.21 -8.83
C PRO A 169 -7.04 9.90 -10.30
N ASN A 170 -7.69 10.80 -11.01
CA ASN A 170 -7.93 10.64 -12.43
C ASN A 170 -7.03 11.58 -13.22
N ALA A 171 -6.22 11.03 -14.11
CA ALA A 171 -5.33 11.80 -14.97
C ALA A 171 -6.09 12.75 -15.92
N GLN A 172 -7.33 12.40 -16.28
CA GLN A 172 -8.13 13.14 -17.26
C GLN A 172 -9.07 14.19 -16.65
N PHE A 173 -9.39 14.11 -15.33
CA PHE A 173 -10.47 14.89 -14.72
C PHE A 173 -10.07 15.71 -13.50
N ASP A 174 -8.77 15.87 -13.23
CA ASP A 174 -8.28 16.55 -12.01
C ASP A 174 -8.68 18.03 -11.92
N ASP A 175 -9.01 18.69 -13.03
CA ASP A 175 -9.30 20.12 -13.06
C ASP A 175 -10.80 20.46 -13.24
N ASP A 176 -11.64 19.57 -13.81
CA ASP A 176 -13.06 19.93 -14.03
C ASP A 176 -13.99 18.71 -14.26
N ILE A 177 -14.41 18.06 -13.17
CA ILE A 177 -15.55 17.11 -13.22
C ILE A 177 -16.84 17.83 -13.65
N GLY A 178 -16.89 19.15 -13.61
CA GLY A 178 -18.02 19.97 -13.99
C GLY A 178 -18.45 19.89 -15.47
N PHE A 179 -17.54 19.57 -16.38
CA PHE A 179 -17.82 19.56 -17.82
C PHE A 179 -18.33 18.21 -18.37
N LEU A 180 -18.34 17.14 -17.60
CA LEU A 180 -18.92 15.88 -18.05
C LEU A 180 -20.46 15.93 -17.96
N PRO A 181 -21.19 15.46 -18.99
CA PRO A 181 -22.63 15.27 -18.90
C PRO A 181 -22.96 14.15 -17.90
N GLY A 182 -24.04 14.33 -17.15
CA GLY A 182 -24.51 13.38 -16.15
C GLY A 182 -24.47 13.89 -14.71
N ASP A 183 -25.12 13.16 -13.82
CA ASP A 183 -25.05 13.44 -12.40
C ASP A 183 -23.68 13.01 -11.79
N GLU A 184 -23.46 13.34 -10.53
CA GLU A 184 -22.20 13.03 -9.82
C GLU A 184 -21.93 11.52 -9.74
N LYS A 185 -22.99 10.72 -9.62
CA LYS A 185 -22.89 9.24 -9.58
C LYS A 185 -22.48 8.66 -10.93
N GLU A 186 -23.05 9.16 -12.04
CA GLU A 186 -22.69 8.74 -13.39
C GLU A 186 -21.24 9.08 -13.75
N LYS A 187 -20.73 10.20 -13.25
CA LYS A 187 -19.31 10.62 -13.44
C LYS A 187 -18.32 9.76 -12.66
N ILE A 188 -18.72 9.25 -11.50
CA ILE A 188 -17.86 8.41 -10.64
C ILE A 188 -17.96 6.93 -11.06
N ALA A 189 -19.03 6.51 -11.71
CA ALA A 189 -19.28 5.11 -12.08
C ALA A 189 -18.10 4.40 -12.80
N PRO A 190 -17.36 5.02 -13.74
CA PRO A 190 -16.19 4.38 -14.35
C PRO A 190 -15.05 4.13 -13.37
N LEU A 191 -14.90 4.97 -12.33
CA LEU A 191 -13.90 4.81 -11.28
C LEU A 191 -14.26 3.70 -10.28
N MET A 192 -15.56 3.36 -10.25
CA MET A 192 -16.11 2.32 -9.36
C MET A 192 -15.83 0.90 -9.85
N ARG A 193 -15.74 0.69 -11.14
CA ARG A 193 -15.66 -0.65 -11.73
C ARG A 193 -14.53 -1.50 -11.15
N PRO A 194 -13.28 -1.01 -11.01
CA PRO A 194 -12.22 -1.80 -10.38
C PRO A 194 -12.47 -2.12 -8.90
N VAL A 195 -13.22 -1.27 -8.20
CA VAL A 195 -13.61 -1.53 -6.81
C VAL A 195 -14.66 -2.63 -6.74
N ILE A 196 -15.64 -2.59 -7.64
CA ILE A 196 -16.69 -3.62 -7.76
C ILE A 196 -16.07 -4.97 -8.10
N ASP A 197 -15.21 -5.03 -9.12
CA ASP A 197 -14.52 -6.26 -9.56
C ASP A 197 -13.71 -6.90 -8.39
N ASN A 198 -13.07 -6.09 -7.56
CA ASN A 198 -12.37 -6.58 -6.36
C ASN A 198 -13.35 -7.05 -5.28
N LEU A 199 -14.47 -6.35 -5.08
CA LEU A 199 -15.49 -6.76 -4.12
C LEU A 199 -16.17 -8.08 -4.51
N GLU A 200 -16.47 -8.28 -5.77
CA GLU A 200 -16.98 -9.55 -6.30
C GLU A 200 -16.03 -10.70 -5.93
N GLN A 201 -14.73 -10.53 -6.21
CA GLN A 201 -13.74 -11.55 -5.85
C GLN A 201 -13.62 -11.78 -4.34
N ILE A 202 -13.73 -10.73 -3.51
CA ILE A 202 -13.66 -10.85 -2.05
C ILE A 202 -14.90 -11.60 -1.53
N LEU A 203 -16.08 -11.26 -2.01
CA LEU A 203 -17.34 -11.85 -1.60
C LEU A 203 -17.43 -13.32 -2.04
N ASP A 204 -16.97 -13.64 -3.24
CA ASP A 204 -16.95 -15.01 -3.77
C ASP A 204 -15.86 -15.88 -3.11
N SER A 205 -14.81 -15.26 -2.56
CA SER A 205 -13.74 -15.99 -1.86
C SER A 205 -14.11 -16.49 -0.46
N ASP A 206 -15.21 -16.04 0.11
CA ASP A 206 -15.70 -16.51 1.41
C ASP A 206 -16.33 -17.90 1.28
N GLU A 207 -15.57 -18.95 1.59
CA GLU A 207 -16.02 -20.35 1.54
C GLU A 207 -17.30 -20.63 2.33
N LYS A 208 -17.69 -19.75 3.26
CA LYS A 208 -18.89 -19.89 4.08
C LYS A 208 -20.13 -19.28 3.45
N ARG A 209 -19.97 -18.41 2.44
CA ARG A 209 -21.04 -17.68 1.78
C ARG A 209 -20.80 -17.67 0.27
N ARG A 210 -20.95 -18.81 -0.37
CA ARG A 210 -21.04 -18.85 -1.83
C ARG A 210 -22.39 -18.31 -2.25
N TYR A 211 -22.37 -17.28 -3.08
CA TYR A 211 -23.57 -16.77 -3.72
C TYR A 211 -24.00 -17.76 -4.80
N GLU A 212 -25.30 -18.06 -4.88
CA GLU A 212 -25.83 -19.07 -5.78
C GLU A 212 -25.84 -18.58 -7.24
N ASP A 213 -25.95 -17.25 -7.43
CA ASP A 213 -25.94 -16.61 -8.74
C ASP A 213 -25.34 -15.18 -8.71
N GLU A 214 -25.12 -14.62 -9.90
CA GLU A 214 -24.57 -13.26 -10.09
C GLU A 214 -25.53 -12.16 -9.61
N GLU A 215 -26.86 -12.41 -9.59
CA GLU A 215 -27.86 -11.44 -9.14
C GLU A 215 -27.76 -11.23 -7.62
N GLU A 216 -27.66 -12.31 -6.85
CA GLU A 216 -27.48 -12.25 -5.39
C GLU A 216 -26.18 -11.52 -5.00
N LEU A 217 -25.08 -11.79 -5.74
CA LEU A 217 -23.80 -11.10 -5.56
C LEU A 217 -23.92 -9.60 -5.86
N GLY A 218 -24.60 -9.23 -6.95
CA GLY A 218 -24.86 -7.85 -7.31
C GLY A 218 -25.70 -7.09 -6.28
N ASP A 219 -26.74 -7.74 -5.76
CA ASP A 219 -27.58 -7.19 -4.70
C ASP A 219 -26.76 -6.95 -3.42
N LYS A 220 -25.85 -7.85 -3.08
CA LYS A 220 -24.98 -7.70 -1.91
C LYS A 220 -24.01 -6.53 -2.06
N ILE A 221 -23.44 -6.33 -3.23
CA ILE A 221 -22.57 -5.19 -3.53
C ILE A 221 -23.39 -3.89 -3.43
N THR A 222 -24.59 -3.88 -3.99
CA THR A 222 -25.49 -2.73 -3.90
C THR A 222 -25.81 -2.37 -2.43
N GLU A 223 -26.12 -3.37 -1.60
CA GLU A 223 -26.34 -3.18 -0.16
C GLU A 223 -25.13 -2.53 0.53
N ILE A 224 -23.90 -2.98 0.21
CA ILE A 224 -22.66 -2.45 0.79
C ILE A 224 -22.51 -0.95 0.51
N PHE A 225 -22.81 -0.53 -0.71
CA PHE A 225 -22.75 0.88 -1.10
C PHE A 225 -23.91 1.70 -0.50
N GLU A 226 -25.14 1.20 -0.53
CA GLU A 226 -26.31 1.89 0.02
C GLU A 226 -26.21 2.09 1.54
N ARG A 227 -25.64 1.13 2.25
CA ARG A 227 -25.36 1.26 3.69
C ARG A 227 -24.18 2.16 4.00
N GLY A 228 -23.45 2.64 2.98
CA GLY A 228 -22.29 3.50 3.14
C GLY A 228 -21.11 2.83 3.82
N ILE A 229 -21.02 1.49 3.78
CA ILE A 229 -19.88 0.70 4.27
C ILE A 229 -18.66 1.03 3.43
N ILE A 230 -18.83 1.03 2.12
CA ILE A 230 -17.84 1.52 1.14
C ILE A 230 -18.42 2.74 0.44
N GLN A 231 -17.61 3.76 0.31
CA GLN A 231 -17.93 4.98 -0.44
C GLN A 231 -16.78 5.26 -1.41
N THR A 232 -17.11 5.72 -2.59
CA THR A 232 -16.11 6.21 -3.55
C THR A 232 -16.25 7.71 -3.65
N GLU A 233 -15.15 8.41 -3.52
CA GLU A 233 -15.12 9.86 -3.59
C GLU A 233 -14.05 10.33 -4.59
N ALA A 234 -14.34 11.41 -5.30
CA ALA A 234 -13.33 12.08 -6.11
C ALA A 234 -12.36 12.85 -5.19
N MET A 235 -11.08 12.94 -5.63
CA MET A 235 -10.00 13.56 -4.86
C MET A 235 -10.31 14.99 -4.40
N ASN A 236 -11.05 15.75 -5.19
CA ASN A 236 -11.40 17.13 -4.88
C ASN A 236 -12.31 17.26 -3.64
N PHE A 237 -13.14 16.26 -3.37
CA PHE A 237 -14.05 16.26 -2.20
C PHE A 237 -13.31 15.95 -0.90
N ILE A 238 -12.21 15.23 -0.96
CA ILE A 238 -11.37 14.94 0.22
C ILE A 238 -10.60 16.17 0.66
N ARG A 239 -10.24 17.06 -0.26
CA ARG A 239 -9.41 18.26 0.01
C ARG A 239 -10.05 19.30 0.90
N GLY A 240 -11.32 19.30 1.14
CA GLY A 240 -12.04 20.32 1.96
C GLY A 240 -12.47 19.87 3.34
N ARG A 241 -12.33 18.58 3.70
CA ARG A 241 -12.90 17.99 4.90
C ARG A 241 -11.83 17.45 5.86
N SER A 242 -12.10 17.51 7.15
CA SER A 242 -11.40 16.68 8.13
C SER A 242 -11.97 15.27 8.08
N ILE A 243 -11.10 14.29 7.90
CA ILE A 243 -11.48 12.87 7.77
C ILE A 243 -11.18 12.22 9.12
N ALA A 244 -12.19 11.74 9.81
CA ALA A 244 -12.05 11.07 11.10
C ALA A 244 -12.67 9.68 11.08
N ARG A 245 -12.06 8.74 11.80
CA ARG A 245 -12.50 7.34 11.94
C ARG A 245 -12.84 6.68 10.59
N THR A 246 -11.97 6.88 9.61
CA THR A 246 -12.16 6.42 8.24
C THR A 246 -10.97 5.56 7.80
N TYR A 247 -11.27 4.45 7.14
CA TYR A 247 -10.30 3.63 6.44
C TYR A 247 -10.24 4.15 5.00
N LEU A 248 -9.25 5.00 4.69
CA LEU A 248 -9.15 5.72 3.42
C LEU A 248 -8.12 5.04 2.51
N ILE A 249 -8.58 4.55 1.38
CA ILE A 249 -7.76 3.94 0.34
C ILE A 249 -7.61 4.95 -0.80
N ILE A 250 -6.37 5.31 -1.13
CA ILE A 250 -6.01 6.08 -2.31
C ILE A 250 -5.34 5.14 -3.30
N ASP A 251 -6.08 4.70 -4.28
CA ASP A 251 -5.58 3.81 -5.34
C ASP A 251 -4.95 4.63 -6.48
N GLU A 252 -3.95 4.08 -7.17
CA GLU A 252 -3.18 4.77 -8.22
C GLU A 252 -2.51 6.07 -7.76
N ALA A 253 -2.01 6.10 -6.52
CA ALA A 253 -1.44 7.29 -5.90
C ALA A 253 -0.19 7.84 -6.62
N GLN A 254 0.45 7.06 -7.51
CA GLN A 254 1.53 7.56 -8.38
C GLN A 254 1.04 8.62 -9.38
N ASN A 255 -0.26 8.72 -9.62
CA ASN A 255 -0.85 9.77 -10.45
C ASN A 255 -1.13 11.08 -9.68
N MET A 256 -0.69 11.17 -8.43
CA MET A 256 -0.79 12.37 -7.60
C MET A 256 0.51 13.17 -7.62
N THR A 257 0.38 14.50 -7.49
CA THR A 257 1.53 15.35 -7.21
C THR A 257 1.93 15.27 -5.73
N PRO A 258 3.18 15.61 -5.35
CA PRO A 258 3.61 15.72 -3.96
C PRO A 258 2.69 16.60 -3.10
N ASN A 259 2.24 17.75 -3.63
CA ASN A 259 1.32 18.63 -2.94
C ASN A 259 -0.06 18.03 -2.71
N GLN A 260 -0.55 17.19 -3.63
CA GLN A 260 -1.82 16.46 -3.46
C GLN A 260 -1.70 15.44 -2.33
N VAL A 261 -0.64 14.64 -2.31
CA VAL A 261 -0.42 13.64 -1.25
C VAL A 261 -0.23 14.32 0.11
N LYS A 262 0.62 15.35 0.18
CA LYS A 262 0.79 16.16 1.39
C LYS A 262 -0.54 16.71 1.91
N GLY A 263 -1.35 17.26 1.00
CA GLY A 263 -2.67 17.82 1.35
C GLY A 263 -3.65 16.79 1.92
N ILE A 264 -3.54 15.52 1.58
CA ILE A 264 -4.38 14.43 2.14
C ILE A 264 -3.83 13.97 3.49
N ILE A 265 -2.54 13.66 3.56
CA ILE A 265 -1.93 13.15 4.80
C ILE A 265 -2.15 14.14 5.95
N THR A 266 -1.98 15.43 5.69
CA THR A 266 -2.16 16.49 6.72
C THR A 266 -3.62 16.70 7.16
N ARG A 267 -4.60 16.07 6.51
CA ARG A 267 -6.02 16.12 6.88
C ARG A 267 -6.52 14.87 7.60
N ALA A 268 -5.65 13.92 7.86
CA ALA A 268 -5.98 12.77 8.68
C ALA A 268 -6.47 13.24 10.06
N GLY A 269 -7.76 13.02 10.33
CA GLY A 269 -8.35 13.23 11.65
C GLY A 269 -8.13 12.02 12.55
N GLN A 270 -8.53 12.15 13.81
CA GLN A 270 -8.38 11.09 14.80
C GLN A 270 -9.02 9.77 14.34
N GLY A 271 -8.31 8.66 14.48
CA GLY A 271 -8.78 7.33 14.14
C GLY A 271 -8.89 7.08 12.61
N THR A 272 -8.25 7.91 11.79
CA THR A 272 -8.17 7.68 10.34
C THR A 272 -6.91 6.93 9.98
N LYS A 273 -7.07 5.93 9.13
CA LYS A 273 -5.98 5.20 8.47
C LYS A 273 -5.99 5.55 6.99
N ILE A 274 -4.86 6.03 6.48
CA ILE A 274 -4.65 6.36 5.08
C ILE A 274 -3.76 5.28 4.45
N ILE A 275 -4.22 4.72 3.35
CA ILE A 275 -3.51 3.72 2.58
C ILE A 275 -3.24 4.30 1.18
N LEU A 276 -1.97 4.51 0.84
CA LEU A 276 -1.54 4.93 -0.48
C LEU A 276 -1.09 3.70 -1.26
N LEU A 277 -1.76 3.42 -2.37
CA LEU A 277 -1.47 2.28 -3.25
C LEU A 277 -0.99 2.79 -4.60
N GLY A 278 -0.01 2.13 -5.20
CA GLY A 278 0.35 2.45 -6.57
C GLY A 278 1.56 1.70 -7.10
N ASP A 279 1.79 1.94 -8.38
CA ASP A 279 2.97 1.49 -9.12
C ASP A 279 3.74 2.70 -9.65
N PRO A 280 4.90 3.04 -9.09
CA PRO A 280 5.68 4.20 -9.55
C PRO A 280 6.12 4.12 -11.02
N GLN A 281 6.05 2.94 -11.64
CA GLN A 281 6.39 2.75 -13.06
C GLN A 281 5.20 2.94 -14.00
N GLN A 282 3.95 2.93 -13.50
CA GLN A 282 2.73 3.09 -14.28
C GLN A 282 2.09 4.46 -14.04
N ILE A 283 2.72 5.51 -14.58
CA ILE A 283 2.25 6.89 -14.41
C ILE A 283 1.53 7.34 -15.67
N ASP A 284 0.23 7.63 -15.54
CA ASP A 284 -0.60 8.13 -16.64
C ASP A 284 -0.58 9.66 -16.72
N LYS A 285 -0.25 10.34 -15.62
CA LYS A 285 -0.33 11.80 -15.54
C LYS A 285 0.86 12.45 -16.23
N PRO A 286 0.64 13.34 -17.23
CA PRO A 286 1.71 14.10 -17.85
C PRO A 286 2.50 14.89 -16.81
N PHE A 287 3.82 15.02 -17.01
CA PHE A 287 4.76 15.77 -16.14
C PHE A 287 5.12 15.10 -14.80
N LEU A 288 4.59 13.94 -14.48
CA LEU A 288 5.07 13.11 -13.39
C LEU A 288 5.95 11.99 -13.93
N ASP A 289 6.91 11.57 -13.13
CA ASP A 289 7.77 10.42 -13.35
C ASP A 289 8.00 9.65 -12.03
N GLU A 290 8.79 8.58 -12.06
CA GLU A 290 9.08 7.75 -10.88
C GLU A 290 9.63 8.55 -9.69
N ARG A 291 10.30 9.68 -9.95
CA ARG A 291 10.99 10.51 -8.95
C ARG A 291 10.19 11.72 -8.49
N THR A 292 9.20 12.15 -9.28
CA THR A 292 8.44 13.39 -9.05
C THR A 292 6.99 13.14 -8.65
N ASN A 293 6.53 11.88 -8.64
CA ASN A 293 5.17 11.54 -8.25
C ASN A 293 4.98 11.57 -6.73
N GLY A 294 3.74 11.78 -6.31
CA GLY A 294 3.38 11.93 -4.91
C GLY A 294 3.56 10.67 -4.06
N LEU A 295 3.40 9.47 -4.65
CA LEU A 295 3.60 8.21 -3.93
C LEU A 295 5.07 8.02 -3.55
N SER A 296 6.00 8.20 -4.51
CA SER A 296 7.43 8.12 -4.28
C SER A 296 7.90 9.22 -3.31
N TYR A 297 7.36 10.44 -3.47
CA TYR A 297 7.64 11.56 -2.56
C TYR A 297 7.24 11.23 -1.12
N ALA A 298 6.03 10.73 -0.89
CA ALA A 298 5.58 10.33 0.44
C ALA A 298 6.43 9.19 1.01
N ALA A 299 6.71 8.16 0.20
CA ALA A 299 7.51 7.02 0.61
C ALA A 299 8.89 7.45 1.14
N LYS A 300 9.58 8.37 0.45
CA LYS A 300 10.87 8.90 0.88
C LYS A 300 10.78 9.69 2.19
N HIS A 301 9.86 10.68 2.23
CA HIS A 301 9.82 11.62 3.35
C HIS A 301 9.23 11.03 4.63
N MET A 302 8.61 9.85 4.53
CA MET A 302 8.05 9.14 5.68
C MET A 302 8.90 7.93 6.12
N ILE A 303 10.11 7.76 5.58
CA ILE A 303 11.10 6.82 6.13
C ILE A 303 11.38 7.24 7.58
N ASP A 304 11.55 6.28 8.48
CA ASP A 304 11.76 6.46 9.94
C ASP A 304 10.61 7.14 10.69
N SER A 305 9.50 7.43 10.05
CA SER A 305 8.31 7.85 10.76
C SER A 305 7.70 6.66 11.51
N SER A 306 7.58 6.78 12.83
CA SER A 306 6.89 5.76 13.65
C SER A 306 5.42 5.57 13.25
N LEU A 307 4.85 6.50 12.49
CA LEU A 307 3.45 6.52 12.05
C LEU A 307 3.27 6.02 10.60
N CYS A 308 4.35 5.65 9.92
CA CYS A 308 4.28 5.19 8.54
C CYS A 308 4.85 3.78 8.38
N TRP A 309 4.05 2.89 7.81
CA TRP A 309 4.50 1.55 7.44
C TRP A 309 4.47 1.42 5.93
N GLN A 310 5.56 1.01 5.32
CA GLN A 310 5.66 0.94 3.87
C GLN A 310 6.26 -0.37 3.39
N ILE A 311 5.73 -0.86 2.28
CA ILE A 311 6.16 -2.10 1.64
C ILE A 311 6.20 -1.91 0.12
N THR A 312 7.29 -2.35 -0.49
CA THR A 312 7.37 -2.55 -1.93
C THR A 312 7.25 -4.04 -2.23
N LEU A 313 6.24 -4.41 -3.01
CA LEU A 313 6.03 -5.77 -3.48
C LEU A 313 6.93 -6.06 -4.67
N SER A 314 7.57 -7.22 -4.68
CA SER A 314 8.44 -7.62 -5.78
C SER A 314 7.64 -8.11 -6.99
N ALA A 315 8.29 -8.14 -8.16
CA ALA A 315 7.69 -8.69 -9.37
C ALA A 315 7.33 -10.18 -9.23
N GLU A 316 8.06 -10.93 -8.41
CA GLU A 316 7.82 -12.36 -8.15
C GLU A 316 6.54 -12.60 -7.32
N GLU A 317 6.07 -11.58 -6.59
CA GLU A 317 4.86 -11.59 -5.80
C GLU A 317 3.60 -11.20 -6.59
N CYS A 318 3.75 -11.02 -7.91
CA CYS A 318 2.65 -10.74 -8.82
C CYS A 318 1.86 -12.02 -9.12
N GLU A 319 0.54 -11.98 -8.91
CA GLU A 319 -0.38 -13.10 -9.12
C GLU A 319 -1.13 -13.00 -10.47
N ARG A 320 -0.43 -12.59 -11.52
CA ARG A 320 -1.00 -12.53 -12.87
C ARG A 320 -0.91 -13.88 -13.58
N SER A 321 -1.71 -14.03 -14.64
CA SER A 321 -1.63 -15.19 -15.52
C SER A 321 -0.23 -15.33 -16.15
N ALA A 322 0.15 -16.55 -16.51
CA ALA A 322 1.43 -16.81 -17.16
C ALA A 322 1.63 -15.96 -18.43
N LEU A 323 0.55 -15.74 -19.20
CA LEU A 323 0.59 -14.87 -20.38
C LEU A 323 0.91 -13.41 -20.00
N ALA A 324 0.25 -12.87 -18.98
CA ALA A 324 0.50 -11.49 -18.56
C ALA A 324 1.92 -11.30 -18.03
N MET A 325 2.47 -12.29 -17.31
CA MET A 325 3.86 -12.26 -16.83
C MET A 325 4.87 -12.36 -17.97
N ASP A 326 4.61 -13.18 -18.99
CA ASP A 326 5.49 -13.28 -20.17
C ASP A 326 5.46 -11.98 -20.99
N ALA A 327 4.26 -11.39 -21.17
CA ALA A 327 4.11 -10.12 -21.88
C ALA A 327 4.87 -8.96 -21.21
N ILE A 328 4.80 -8.84 -19.87
CA ILE A 328 5.54 -7.81 -19.11
C ILE A 328 7.06 -7.92 -19.29
N LYS A 329 7.58 -9.15 -19.48
CA LYS A 329 9.01 -9.37 -19.68
C LYS A 329 9.49 -9.08 -21.13
N ARG A 330 8.57 -9.07 -22.11
CA ARG A 330 8.89 -8.98 -23.53
C ARG A 330 8.54 -7.64 -24.17
N LEU A 331 7.54 -6.96 -23.62
CA LEU A 331 7.02 -5.68 -24.11
C LEU A 331 7.44 -4.51 -23.25
#